data_a8ed3e656459d07fc2e62f0bd4ae07a2
#
_entry.id   a8ed3e656459d07fc2e62f0bd4ae07a2
#
_cell.length_a   1.000
_cell.length_b   1.000
_cell.length_c   1.000
_cell.angle_alpha   90.00
_cell.angle_beta   90.00
_cell.angle_gamma   90.00
#
_symmetry.space_group_name_H-M   'P 1'
#
loop_
_entity.id
_entity.type
_entity.pdbx_description
1 polymer ?
#
loop_
_entity_poly.entity_id
_entity_poly.type
_entity_poly.pdbx_seq_one_letter_code
_entity_poly.pdbx_strand_id
1 'polypeptide(L)'
;MDQRLERILPRVQKPARYTGGEYRQIIKDKAEVDLRLAFCFPDIYEIGMSNIGMRILYATMNQMPGVWCERVFAPWGDMEAEMRRAGIPLYALESGDPVSEFDVVAFSLGYEMAYPAVLNMLDLAGIPLRSADRPELTPLVIAGGTACSNPEPMAPFFDLMIIGEGEEVNNEVLALFRQAQQAGWSKTRFLETAAKIQGVLIPSFYVPHWNPDGTLHDLTPTHGAPARVTKRIIQDLDACYYPTDPIVPSTEIVHDRVNVELFRGCIRGCRFCLLYTSPSPRDRG
;
A
#
# COMPACT_ATOMS: atom_id res chain seq x y z
N MET A 1 15.29 8.35 17.15
CA MET A 1 15.41 6.88 16.91
C MET A 1 15.22 6.16 18.24
N ASP A 2 14.52 5.03 18.28
CA ASP A 2 14.36 4.23 19.50
C ASP A 2 15.74 3.71 19.96
N GLN A 3 16.08 3.87 21.25
CA GLN A 3 17.35 3.40 21.80
C GLN A 3 17.55 1.87 21.67
N ARG A 4 16.45 1.10 21.62
CA ARG A 4 16.51 -0.34 21.36
C ARG A 4 16.98 -0.62 19.94
N LEU A 5 16.51 0.19 18.96
CA LEU A 5 16.92 0.08 17.57
C LEU A 5 18.41 0.34 17.40
N GLU A 6 18.95 1.39 18.04
CA GLU A 6 20.38 1.70 18.00
C GLU A 6 21.27 0.53 18.48
N ARG A 7 20.77 -0.26 19.45
CA ARG A 7 21.50 -1.42 19.99
C ARG A 7 21.51 -2.64 19.06
N ILE A 8 20.50 -2.79 18.21
CA ILE A 8 20.40 -3.96 17.31
C ILE A 8 21.03 -3.69 15.93
N LEU A 9 21.03 -2.45 15.46
CA LEU A 9 21.59 -2.08 14.15
C LEU A 9 23.01 -2.60 13.89
N PRO A 10 23.96 -2.59 14.86
CA PRO A 10 25.31 -3.15 14.64
C PRO A 10 25.33 -4.68 14.44
N ARG A 11 24.22 -5.39 14.68
CA ARG A 11 24.13 -6.86 14.60
C ARG A 11 23.52 -7.35 13.31
N VAL A 12 23.02 -6.43 12.48
CA VAL A 12 22.31 -6.76 11.24
C VAL A 12 23.12 -6.40 10.02
N GLN A 13 22.86 -7.10 8.92
CA GLN A 13 23.44 -6.76 7.63
C GLN A 13 22.82 -5.47 7.09
N LYS A 14 23.64 -4.61 6.51
CA LYS A 14 23.24 -3.34 5.89
C LYS A 14 22.29 -2.51 6.77
N PRO A 15 22.73 -2.03 7.94
CA PRO A 15 21.89 -1.26 8.86
C PRO A 15 21.28 0.00 8.23
N ALA A 16 21.88 0.53 7.16
CA ALA A 16 21.36 1.68 6.41
C ALA A 16 19.96 1.45 5.79
N ARG A 17 19.51 0.20 5.67
CA ARG A 17 18.13 -0.13 5.26
C ARG A 17 17.07 0.37 6.24
N TYR A 18 17.46 0.59 7.49
CA TYR A 18 16.56 0.71 8.63
C TYR A 18 16.65 2.07 9.35
N THR A 19 17.51 2.96 8.88
CA THR A 19 17.80 4.21 9.59
C THR A 19 17.07 5.43 9.07
N GLY A 20 16.52 5.39 7.84
CA GLY A 20 16.01 6.59 7.19
C GLY A 20 17.12 7.65 6.99
N GLY A 21 16.76 8.92 6.97
CA GLY A 21 17.74 10.02 6.85
C GLY A 21 18.26 10.22 5.43
N GLU A 22 17.58 9.67 4.43
CA GLU A 22 17.99 9.80 3.03
C GLU A 22 17.83 11.24 2.54
N TYR A 23 18.69 11.63 1.64
CA TYR A 23 18.60 12.92 0.99
C TYR A 23 17.25 13.04 0.25
N ARG A 24 16.53 14.15 0.48
CA ARG A 24 15.19 14.42 -0.05
C ARG A 24 14.05 13.52 0.48
N GLN A 25 14.26 12.80 1.59
CA GLN A 25 13.10 12.24 2.28
C GLN A 25 12.21 13.37 2.82
N ILE A 26 10.89 13.15 2.84
CA ILE A 26 9.93 14.18 3.23
C ILE A 26 9.62 14.01 4.72
N ILE A 27 10.04 14.98 5.52
CA ILE A 27 9.72 15.07 6.94
C ILE A 27 8.73 16.20 7.15
N LYS A 28 7.65 15.91 7.85
CA LYS A 28 6.62 16.89 8.23
C LYS A 28 6.52 17.00 9.75
N ASP A 29 6.09 18.16 10.23
CA ASP A 29 5.75 18.33 11.64
C ASP A 29 4.43 17.60 11.92
N LYS A 30 4.41 16.72 12.91
CA LYS A 30 3.19 15.99 13.33
C LYS A 30 2.06 16.91 13.74
N ALA A 31 2.38 18.12 14.24
CA ALA A 31 1.38 19.12 14.63
C ALA A 31 0.66 19.74 13.41
N GLU A 32 1.25 19.65 12.22
CA GLU A 32 0.70 20.18 10.96
C GLU A 32 0.03 19.09 10.09
N VAL A 33 0.00 17.85 10.60
CA VAL A 33 -0.51 16.68 9.89
C VAL A 33 -1.77 16.17 10.56
N ASP A 34 -2.82 15.98 9.79
CA ASP A 34 -4.09 15.43 10.24
C ASP A 34 -4.38 14.02 9.72
N LEU A 35 -3.50 13.48 8.85
CA LEU A 35 -3.53 12.10 8.38
C LEU A 35 -2.12 11.57 8.17
N ARG A 36 -1.82 10.44 8.84
CA ARG A 36 -0.55 9.72 8.67
C ARG A 36 -0.78 8.41 7.95
N LEU A 37 0.01 8.17 6.90
CA LEU A 37 -0.08 6.97 6.07
C LEU A 37 1.26 6.24 6.09
N ALA A 38 1.26 4.98 6.54
CA ALA A 38 2.37 4.05 6.38
C ALA A 38 2.30 3.38 5.01
N PHE A 39 3.19 3.76 4.09
CA PHE A 39 3.26 3.17 2.76
C PHE A 39 4.21 1.98 2.76
N CYS A 40 3.63 0.80 2.87
CA CYS A 40 4.30 -0.46 3.03
C CYS A 40 4.64 -1.10 1.68
N PHE A 41 5.92 -1.37 1.47
CA PHE A 41 6.38 -2.20 0.36
C PHE A 41 6.80 -3.57 0.91
N PRO A 42 6.09 -4.67 0.57
CA PRO A 42 6.30 -5.97 1.20
C PRO A 42 7.50 -6.72 0.59
N ASP A 43 8.62 -6.05 0.54
CA ASP A 43 9.94 -6.54 0.17
C ASP A 43 11.01 -5.68 0.84
N ILE A 44 12.29 -6.04 0.69
CA ILE A 44 13.40 -5.32 1.28
C ILE A 44 13.58 -3.92 0.68
N TYR A 45 14.27 -3.07 1.42
CA TYR A 45 14.59 -1.69 1.06
C TYR A 45 15.11 -1.52 -0.36
N GLU A 46 16.08 -2.35 -0.80
CA GLU A 46 16.72 -2.23 -2.11
C GLU A 46 15.76 -2.47 -3.26
N ILE A 47 14.77 -3.37 -3.09
CA ILE A 47 13.75 -3.65 -4.10
C ILE A 47 12.71 -2.53 -4.10
N GLY A 48 12.24 -2.14 -2.92
CA GLY A 48 11.24 -1.07 -2.80
C GLY A 48 11.76 0.27 -3.31
N MET A 49 12.97 0.66 -2.95
CA MET A 49 13.59 1.90 -3.43
C MET A 49 13.94 1.88 -4.92
N SER A 50 14.00 0.70 -5.54
CA SER A 50 14.14 0.55 -6.99
C SER A 50 12.81 0.65 -7.74
N ASN A 51 11.67 0.60 -7.03
CA ASN A 51 10.34 0.62 -7.63
C ASN A 51 9.90 2.05 -7.96
N ILE A 52 9.65 2.34 -9.24
CA ILE A 52 9.24 3.67 -9.70
C ILE A 52 7.85 4.05 -9.18
N GLY A 53 6.91 3.10 -9.16
CA GLY A 53 5.55 3.33 -8.65
C GLY A 53 5.53 3.75 -7.18
N MET A 54 6.41 3.16 -6.36
CA MET A 54 6.57 3.57 -4.97
C MET A 54 7.03 5.04 -4.87
N ARG A 55 8.00 5.45 -5.68
CA ARG A 55 8.52 6.83 -5.68
C ARG A 55 7.44 7.83 -6.12
N ILE A 56 6.67 7.50 -7.16
CA ILE A 56 5.57 8.34 -7.66
C ILE A 56 4.49 8.49 -6.60
N LEU A 57 3.98 7.38 -6.06
CA LEU A 57 2.88 7.41 -5.09
C LEU A 57 3.29 8.07 -3.76
N TYR A 58 4.50 7.80 -3.26
CA TYR A 58 5.04 8.48 -2.08
C TYR A 58 5.03 10.01 -2.26
N ALA A 59 5.54 10.47 -3.40
CA ALA A 59 5.61 11.89 -3.68
C ALA A 59 4.21 12.50 -3.87
N THR A 60 3.33 11.84 -4.65
CA THR A 60 1.96 12.29 -4.91
C THR A 60 1.15 12.43 -3.62
N MET A 61 1.17 11.43 -2.74
CA MET A 61 0.44 11.46 -1.47
C MET A 61 1.00 12.53 -0.53
N ASN A 62 2.32 12.75 -0.54
CA ASN A 62 2.94 13.80 0.26
C ASN A 62 2.67 15.23 -0.23
N GLN A 63 2.19 15.42 -1.47
CA GLN A 63 1.74 16.73 -1.96
C GLN A 63 0.38 17.14 -1.37
N MET A 64 -0.39 16.20 -0.84
CA MET A 64 -1.67 16.52 -0.20
C MET A 64 -1.43 17.32 1.09
N PRO A 65 -2.07 18.51 1.24
CA PRO A 65 -1.97 19.27 2.49
C PRO A 65 -2.48 18.45 3.68
N GLY A 66 -1.73 18.47 4.79
CA GLY A 66 -2.09 17.75 6.02
C GLY A 66 -1.91 16.22 5.98
N VAL A 67 -1.42 15.66 4.88
CA VAL A 67 -1.11 14.23 4.76
C VAL A 67 0.39 14.02 4.86
N TRP A 68 0.82 13.04 5.67
CA TRP A 68 2.20 12.58 5.71
C TRP A 68 2.27 11.08 5.36
N CYS A 69 2.83 10.78 4.21
CA CYS A 69 3.10 9.44 3.74
C CYS A 69 4.54 9.06 4.09
N GLU A 70 4.71 7.99 4.84
CA GLU A 70 5.99 7.49 5.34
C GLU A 70 6.26 6.07 4.83
N ARG A 71 7.51 5.76 4.50
CA ARG A 71 7.88 4.48 3.88
C ARG A 71 8.14 3.41 4.94
N VAL A 72 7.66 2.21 4.62
CA VAL A 72 7.88 1.00 5.42
C VAL A 72 8.30 -0.14 4.51
N PHE A 73 9.38 -0.83 4.81
CA PHE A 73 9.86 -2.00 4.08
C PHE A 73 9.83 -3.25 4.94
N ALA A 74 9.70 -4.41 4.32
CA ALA A 74 9.86 -5.67 5.02
C ALA A 74 11.32 -5.80 5.52
N PRO A 75 11.54 -6.08 6.80
CA PRO A 75 12.89 -6.28 7.31
C PRO A 75 13.47 -7.59 6.75
N TRP A 76 14.80 -7.61 6.55
CA TRP A 76 15.49 -8.86 6.26
C TRP A 76 15.49 -9.78 7.49
N GLY A 77 15.66 -11.08 7.30
CA GLY A 77 15.47 -12.07 8.34
C GLY A 77 16.31 -11.85 9.62
N ASP A 78 17.51 -11.32 9.50
CA ASP A 78 18.36 -10.99 10.67
C ASP A 78 17.80 -9.79 11.46
N MET A 79 17.33 -8.77 10.75
CA MET A 79 16.70 -7.61 11.39
C MET A 79 15.36 -8.00 12.03
N GLU A 80 14.54 -8.80 11.36
CA GLU A 80 13.29 -9.29 11.92
C GLU A 80 13.52 -10.08 13.22
N ALA A 81 14.50 -10.98 13.22
CA ALA A 81 14.85 -11.75 14.41
C ALA A 81 15.26 -10.85 15.58
N GLU A 82 16.06 -9.82 15.31
CA GLU A 82 16.49 -8.84 16.32
C GLU A 82 15.31 -7.99 16.82
N MET A 83 14.42 -7.53 15.92
CA MET A 83 13.23 -6.78 16.28
C MET A 83 12.31 -7.59 17.19
N ARG A 84 12.00 -8.85 16.82
CA ARG A 84 11.17 -9.75 17.63
C ARG A 84 11.80 -10.00 19.00
N ARG A 85 13.11 -10.22 19.08
CA ARG A 85 13.82 -10.43 20.34
C ARG A 85 13.81 -9.19 21.24
N ALA A 86 13.94 -8.01 20.66
CA ALA A 86 13.98 -6.74 21.38
C ALA A 86 12.60 -6.14 21.66
N GLY A 87 11.52 -6.76 21.15
CA GLY A 87 10.16 -6.23 21.25
C GLY A 87 10.01 -4.89 20.51
N ILE A 88 10.71 -4.72 19.38
CA ILE A 88 10.58 -3.53 18.52
C ILE A 88 9.54 -3.84 17.44
N PRO A 89 8.43 -3.10 17.37
CA PRO A 89 7.44 -3.27 16.31
C PRO A 89 7.96 -2.76 14.95
N LEU A 90 7.30 -3.13 13.87
CA LEU A 90 7.56 -2.55 12.55
C LEU A 90 7.30 -1.04 12.59
N TYR A 91 8.16 -0.26 11.95
CA TYR A 91 8.16 1.20 12.03
C TYR A 91 8.42 1.84 10.67
N ALA A 92 8.02 3.11 10.54
CA ALA A 92 8.25 3.93 9.36
C ALA A 92 9.65 4.55 9.36
N LEU A 93 10.27 4.70 8.18
CA LEU A 93 11.63 5.22 8.06
C LEU A 93 11.76 6.71 8.35
N GLU A 94 10.73 7.50 8.02
CA GLU A 94 10.75 8.95 8.18
C GLU A 94 10.71 9.36 9.65
N SER A 95 9.73 8.89 10.40
CA SER A 95 9.53 9.26 11.81
C SER A 95 10.18 8.30 12.81
N GLY A 96 10.34 7.03 12.43
CA GLY A 96 10.68 5.95 13.35
C GLY A 96 9.52 5.47 14.21
N ASP A 97 8.30 5.92 13.95
CA ASP A 97 7.12 5.54 14.72
C ASP A 97 6.60 4.15 14.33
N PRO A 98 6.00 3.41 15.28
CA PRO A 98 5.34 2.14 15.01
C PRO A 98 4.23 2.26 13.97
N VAL A 99 4.16 1.29 13.03
CA VAL A 99 3.13 1.28 11.97
C VAL A 99 1.71 1.22 12.55
N SER A 100 1.52 0.65 13.73
CA SER A 100 0.23 0.62 14.44
C SER A 100 -0.30 2.00 14.87
N GLU A 101 0.54 3.04 14.85
CA GLU A 101 0.15 4.42 15.21
C GLU A 101 -0.32 5.24 14.01
N PHE A 102 -0.34 4.65 12.82
CA PHE A 102 -0.76 5.34 11.60
C PHE A 102 -2.26 5.19 11.37
N ASP A 103 -2.85 6.20 10.73
CA ASP A 103 -4.28 6.21 10.37
C ASP A 103 -4.58 5.21 9.25
N VAL A 104 -3.69 5.14 8.27
CA VAL A 104 -3.80 4.26 7.11
C VAL A 104 -2.51 3.48 6.92
N VAL A 105 -2.64 2.18 6.68
CA VAL A 105 -1.53 1.27 6.34
C VAL A 105 -1.76 0.75 4.93
N ALA A 106 -0.99 1.26 3.97
CA ALA A 106 -1.18 1.00 2.54
C ALA A 106 -0.08 0.09 2.00
N PHE A 107 -0.45 -1.04 1.41
CA PHE A 107 0.48 -2.00 0.82
C PHE A 107 0.52 -1.90 -0.71
N SER A 108 1.73 -1.89 -1.28
CA SER A 108 1.95 -2.02 -2.71
C SER A 108 2.17 -3.48 -3.09
N LEU A 109 1.15 -4.12 -3.69
CA LEU A 109 1.19 -5.52 -4.09
C LEU A 109 1.57 -5.65 -5.57
N GLY A 110 2.86 -5.85 -5.85
CA GLY A 110 3.36 -6.00 -7.22
C GLY A 110 3.16 -7.40 -7.80
N TYR A 111 3.18 -8.44 -6.96
CA TYR A 111 3.12 -9.86 -7.34
C TYR A 111 2.74 -10.74 -6.14
N GLU A 112 2.32 -11.96 -6.40
CA GLU A 112 1.70 -12.85 -5.41
C GLU A 112 2.69 -13.39 -4.36
N MET A 113 3.97 -13.51 -4.69
CA MET A 113 4.99 -13.95 -3.72
C MET A 113 5.20 -12.95 -2.57
N ALA A 114 4.68 -11.73 -2.69
CA ALA A 114 4.70 -10.74 -1.62
C ALA A 114 3.64 -11.01 -0.51
N TYR A 115 2.66 -11.87 -0.74
CA TYR A 115 1.56 -12.09 0.22
C TYR A 115 2.03 -12.53 1.62
N PRO A 116 2.96 -13.48 1.77
CA PRO A 116 3.47 -13.83 3.10
C PRO A 116 4.16 -12.67 3.80
N ALA A 117 4.87 -11.82 3.05
CA ALA A 117 5.53 -10.65 3.61
C ALA A 117 4.54 -9.61 4.15
N VAL A 118 3.39 -9.42 3.48
CA VAL A 118 2.30 -8.56 3.99
C VAL A 118 1.83 -9.04 5.36
N LEU A 119 1.53 -10.34 5.49
CA LEU A 119 1.05 -10.91 6.75
C LEU A 119 2.12 -10.79 7.85
N ASN A 120 3.38 -11.04 7.50
CA ASN A 120 4.49 -10.89 8.43
C ASN A 120 4.68 -9.42 8.88
N MET A 121 4.52 -8.46 7.96
CA MET A 121 4.60 -7.02 8.30
C MET A 121 3.46 -6.59 9.21
N LEU A 122 2.23 -7.06 8.99
CA LEU A 122 1.10 -6.79 9.88
C LEU A 122 1.32 -7.40 11.27
N ASP A 123 1.80 -8.65 11.33
CA ASP A 123 2.13 -9.33 12.60
C ASP A 123 3.22 -8.58 13.36
N LEU A 124 4.30 -8.21 12.67
CA LEU A 124 5.41 -7.46 13.27
C LEU A 124 4.99 -6.04 13.70
N ALA A 125 4.01 -5.44 13.04
CA ALA A 125 3.40 -4.18 13.43
C ALA A 125 2.42 -4.31 14.62
N GLY A 126 2.03 -5.53 15.01
CA GLY A 126 1.02 -5.77 16.04
C GLY A 126 -0.40 -5.42 15.58
N ILE A 127 -0.65 -5.40 14.26
CA ILE A 127 -1.96 -5.12 13.68
C ILE A 127 -2.68 -6.47 13.41
N PRO A 128 -3.94 -6.64 13.86
CA PRO A 128 -4.71 -7.85 13.59
C PRO A 128 -4.73 -8.17 12.09
N LEU A 129 -4.42 -9.42 11.71
CA LEU A 129 -4.26 -9.80 10.31
C LEU A 129 -5.57 -9.64 9.53
N ARG A 130 -6.67 -10.17 10.05
CA ARG A 130 -7.95 -10.16 9.34
C ARG A 130 -8.65 -8.80 9.46
N SER A 131 -9.24 -8.33 8.38
CA SER A 131 -10.08 -7.13 8.35
C SER A 131 -11.24 -7.22 9.34
N ALA A 132 -11.82 -8.41 9.51
CA ALA A 132 -12.92 -8.65 10.45
C ALA A 132 -12.53 -8.42 11.92
N ASP A 133 -11.25 -8.56 12.25
CA ASP A 133 -10.72 -8.35 13.62
C ASP A 133 -10.34 -6.88 13.87
N ARG A 134 -10.54 -5.99 12.89
CA ARG A 134 -10.31 -4.54 12.96
C ARG A 134 -11.63 -3.78 12.79
N PRO A 135 -12.50 -3.71 13.81
CA PRO A 135 -13.81 -3.08 13.68
C PRO A 135 -13.75 -1.55 13.54
N GLU A 136 -12.69 -0.93 14.06
CA GLU A 136 -12.52 0.52 14.05
C GLU A 136 -12.07 1.02 12.68
N LEU A 137 -12.30 2.33 12.41
CA LEU A 137 -11.86 2.96 11.18
C LEU A 137 -10.33 3.04 11.07
N THR A 138 -9.65 3.21 12.19
CA THR A 138 -8.19 3.34 12.30
C THR A 138 -7.58 2.17 13.08
N PRO A 139 -6.50 1.55 12.60
CA PRO A 139 -5.88 1.75 11.29
C PRO A 139 -6.69 1.13 10.15
N LEU A 140 -6.83 1.87 9.06
CA LEU A 140 -7.39 1.32 7.83
C LEU A 140 -6.29 0.63 7.02
N VAL A 141 -6.46 -0.67 6.74
CA VAL A 141 -5.46 -1.44 5.98
C VAL A 141 -5.91 -1.60 4.53
N ILE A 142 -5.15 -1.00 3.62
CA ILE A 142 -5.48 -0.96 2.20
C ILE A 142 -4.38 -1.59 1.34
N ALA A 143 -4.74 -2.02 0.14
CA ALA A 143 -3.78 -2.50 -0.84
C ALA A 143 -4.02 -1.91 -2.23
N GLY A 144 -2.96 -1.76 -3.00
CA GLY A 144 -2.98 -1.43 -4.41
C GLY A 144 -1.85 -2.14 -5.15
N GLY A 145 -1.85 -2.06 -6.47
CA GLY A 145 -0.84 -2.68 -7.30
C GLY A 145 -1.37 -3.84 -8.14
N THR A 146 -0.51 -4.40 -8.98
CA THR A 146 -0.90 -5.33 -10.05
C THR A 146 -1.56 -6.61 -9.51
N ALA A 147 -1.08 -7.12 -8.35
CA ALA A 147 -1.63 -8.33 -7.74
C ALA A 147 -3.07 -8.15 -7.21
N CYS A 148 -3.52 -6.92 -6.98
CA CYS A 148 -4.91 -6.64 -6.61
C CYS A 148 -5.91 -6.93 -7.74
N SER A 149 -5.44 -7.18 -8.97
CA SER A 149 -6.30 -7.65 -10.07
C SER A 149 -6.86 -9.07 -9.82
N ASN A 150 -6.22 -9.85 -8.94
CA ASN A 150 -6.73 -11.08 -8.38
C ASN A 150 -6.83 -10.95 -6.85
N PRO A 151 -7.90 -10.31 -6.34
CA PRO A 151 -7.97 -9.92 -4.94
C PRO A 151 -8.23 -11.07 -3.97
N GLU A 152 -8.85 -12.15 -4.42
CA GLU A 152 -9.42 -13.22 -3.58
C GLU A 152 -8.44 -13.84 -2.57
N PRO A 153 -7.16 -14.14 -2.92
CA PRO A 153 -6.23 -14.72 -1.96
C PRO A 153 -5.96 -13.81 -0.75
N MET A 154 -6.08 -12.49 -0.95
CA MET A 154 -5.77 -11.49 0.07
C MET A 154 -7.00 -10.76 0.60
N ALA A 155 -8.19 -11.01 0.06
CA ALA A 155 -9.46 -10.39 0.44
C ALA A 155 -9.74 -10.36 1.95
N PRO A 156 -9.47 -11.43 2.74
CA PRO A 156 -9.75 -11.43 4.17
C PRO A 156 -8.87 -10.48 4.99
N PHE A 157 -7.75 -9.98 4.43
CA PHE A 157 -6.74 -9.23 5.16
C PHE A 157 -6.81 -7.72 4.91
N PHE A 158 -7.49 -7.28 3.86
CA PHE A 158 -7.61 -5.87 3.51
C PHE A 158 -9.02 -5.32 3.71
N ASP A 159 -9.08 -4.10 4.19
CA ASP A 159 -10.34 -3.38 4.37
C ASP A 159 -10.84 -2.81 3.04
N LEU A 160 -9.88 -2.40 2.19
CA LEU A 160 -10.11 -1.81 0.88
C LEU A 160 -8.95 -2.18 -0.05
N MET A 161 -9.27 -2.47 -1.32
CA MET A 161 -8.26 -2.69 -2.36
C MET A 161 -8.49 -1.73 -3.54
N ILE A 162 -7.39 -1.24 -4.11
CA ILE A 162 -7.41 -0.36 -5.27
C ILE A 162 -7.07 -1.18 -6.52
N ILE A 163 -7.99 -1.19 -7.46
CA ILE A 163 -7.87 -1.87 -8.74
C ILE A 163 -7.53 -0.85 -9.80
N GLY A 164 -6.30 -0.86 -10.27
CA GLY A 164 -5.79 0.05 -11.30
C GLY A 164 -4.71 1.01 -10.82
N GLU A 165 -4.67 2.19 -11.43
CA GLU A 165 -3.64 3.20 -11.21
C GLU A 165 -3.96 4.06 -9.98
N GLY A 166 -2.97 4.26 -9.11
CA GLY A 166 -3.18 4.76 -7.75
C GLY A 166 -3.13 6.29 -7.59
N GLU A 167 -2.57 7.03 -8.54
CA GLU A 167 -2.20 8.43 -8.38
C GLU A 167 -3.38 9.33 -8.01
N GLU A 168 -4.53 9.12 -8.66
CA GLU A 168 -5.74 9.90 -8.39
C GLU A 168 -6.60 9.26 -7.29
N VAL A 169 -6.84 7.94 -7.40
CA VAL A 169 -7.76 7.24 -6.50
C VAL A 169 -7.26 7.21 -5.06
N ASN A 170 -5.95 7.16 -4.82
CA ASN A 170 -5.40 7.30 -3.48
C ASN A 170 -5.78 8.63 -2.85
N ASN A 171 -5.66 9.73 -3.61
CA ASN A 171 -6.01 11.05 -3.12
C ASN A 171 -7.52 11.16 -2.79
N GLU A 172 -8.37 10.55 -3.63
CA GLU A 172 -9.82 10.50 -3.38
C GLU A 172 -10.16 9.71 -2.11
N VAL A 173 -9.53 8.55 -1.92
CA VAL A 173 -9.73 7.69 -0.74
C VAL A 173 -9.23 8.38 0.53
N LEU A 174 -8.04 8.99 0.48
CA LEU A 174 -7.47 9.70 1.63
C LEU A 174 -8.27 10.95 2.01
N ALA A 175 -8.77 11.69 1.01
CA ALA A 175 -9.66 12.83 1.27
C ALA A 175 -10.98 12.39 1.93
N LEU A 176 -11.58 11.30 1.44
CA LEU A 176 -12.78 10.71 2.04
C LEU A 176 -12.52 10.20 3.47
N PHE A 177 -11.35 9.59 3.70
CA PHE A 177 -10.98 9.10 5.02
C PHE A 177 -10.85 10.23 6.03
N ARG A 178 -10.20 11.34 5.68
CA ARG A 178 -10.13 12.56 6.52
C ARG A 178 -11.52 13.10 6.86
N GLN A 179 -12.40 13.17 5.85
CA GLN A 179 -13.79 13.57 6.08
C GLN A 179 -14.50 12.61 7.08
N ALA A 180 -14.28 11.32 6.94
CA ALA A 180 -14.86 10.31 7.81
C ALA A 180 -14.35 10.45 9.25
N GLN A 181 -13.05 10.67 9.46
CA GLN A 181 -12.46 10.91 10.78
C GLN A 181 -13.05 12.17 11.42
N GLN A 182 -13.07 13.29 10.71
CA GLN A 182 -13.60 14.57 11.21
C GLN A 182 -15.09 14.49 11.56
N ALA A 183 -15.86 13.71 10.80
CA ALA A 183 -17.29 13.55 11.01
C ALA A 183 -17.65 12.38 11.94
N GLY A 184 -16.66 11.64 12.49
CA GLY A 184 -16.88 10.52 13.38
C GLY A 184 -17.66 9.36 12.74
N TRP A 185 -17.38 9.07 11.48
CA TRP A 185 -18.07 7.98 10.77
C TRP A 185 -17.60 6.62 11.30
N SER A 186 -18.53 5.64 11.28
CA SER A 186 -18.15 4.24 11.44
C SER A 186 -17.36 3.75 10.22
N LYS A 187 -16.54 2.72 10.42
CA LYS A 187 -15.83 2.04 9.32
C LYS A 187 -16.77 1.59 8.21
N THR A 188 -17.91 0.98 8.57
CA THR A 188 -18.92 0.54 7.59
C THR A 188 -19.40 1.68 6.71
N ARG A 189 -19.75 2.84 7.31
CA ARG A 189 -20.19 4.02 6.55
C ARG A 189 -19.10 4.55 5.62
N PHE A 190 -17.86 4.57 6.08
CA PHE A 190 -16.72 4.94 5.23
C PHE A 190 -16.59 3.99 4.04
N LEU A 191 -16.59 2.67 4.27
CA LEU A 191 -16.44 1.65 3.23
C LEU A 191 -17.60 1.68 2.23
N GLU A 192 -18.85 1.88 2.66
CA GLU A 192 -20.04 2.05 1.79
C GLU A 192 -19.91 3.27 0.87
N THR A 193 -19.26 4.32 1.36
CA THR A 193 -19.01 5.53 0.56
C THR A 193 -17.84 5.33 -0.39
N ALA A 194 -16.75 4.73 0.09
CA ALA A 194 -15.55 4.43 -0.68
C ALA A 194 -15.82 3.45 -1.84
N ALA A 195 -16.73 2.48 -1.66
CA ALA A 195 -17.13 1.52 -2.70
C ALA A 195 -17.71 2.17 -3.96
N LYS A 196 -18.09 3.45 -3.90
CA LYS A 196 -18.60 4.22 -5.05
C LYS A 196 -17.51 4.89 -5.86
N ILE A 197 -16.27 4.92 -5.35
CA ILE A 197 -15.12 5.48 -6.06
C ILE A 197 -14.66 4.45 -7.11
N GLN A 198 -14.47 4.88 -8.35
CA GLN A 198 -13.98 4.00 -9.41
C GLN A 198 -12.60 3.43 -9.05
N GLY A 199 -12.45 2.13 -9.18
CA GLY A 199 -11.22 1.40 -8.83
C GLY A 199 -11.17 0.92 -7.39
N VAL A 200 -12.14 1.26 -6.55
CA VAL A 200 -12.19 0.78 -5.16
C VAL A 200 -12.99 -0.51 -5.05
N LEU A 201 -12.36 -1.54 -4.51
CA LEU A 201 -12.97 -2.81 -4.12
C LEU A 201 -12.99 -2.90 -2.60
N ILE A 202 -14.15 -3.19 -2.02
CA ILE A 202 -14.30 -3.54 -0.62
C ILE A 202 -14.53 -5.05 -0.52
N PRO A 203 -13.51 -5.85 -0.19
CA PRO A 203 -13.62 -7.32 -0.28
C PRO A 203 -14.78 -7.89 0.55
N SER A 204 -15.02 -7.36 1.75
CA SER A 204 -16.07 -7.82 2.66
C SER A 204 -17.49 -7.58 2.16
N PHE A 205 -17.67 -6.80 1.08
CA PHE A 205 -18.98 -6.50 0.50
C PHE A 205 -19.40 -7.49 -0.59
N TYR A 206 -18.61 -8.49 -0.89
CA TYR A 206 -18.91 -9.53 -1.87
C TYR A 206 -19.04 -10.89 -1.20
N VAL A 207 -20.24 -11.44 -1.19
CA VAL A 207 -20.54 -12.73 -0.56
C VAL A 207 -20.40 -13.84 -1.60
N PRO A 208 -19.48 -14.80 -1.41
CA PRO A 208 -19.31 -15.91 -2.32
C PRO A 208 -20.43 -16.95 -2.15
N HIS A 209 -21.00 -17.40 -3.24
CA HIS A 209 -21.89 -18.55 -3.30
C HIS A 209 -21.18 -19.71 -3.99
N TRP A 210 -21.27 -20.89 -3.39
CA TRP A 210 -20.54 -22.06 -3.83
C TRP A 210 -21.48 -23.11 -4.41
N ASN A 211 -21.07 -23.76 -5.47
CA ASN A 211 -21.72 -24.96 -6.00
C ASN A 211 -21.49 -26.16 -5.06
N PRO A 212 -22.33 -27.22 -5.15
CA PRO A 212 -22.13 -28.44 -4.35
C PRO A 212 -20.79 -29.12 -4.55
N ASP A 213 -20.13 -28.92 -5.69
CA ASP A 213 -18.80 -29.46 -6.01
C ASP A 213 -17.64 -28.61 -5.47
N GLY A 214 -17.93 -27.50 -4.74
CA GLY A 214 -16.93 -26.60 -4.18
C GLY A 214 -16.40 -25.54 -5.15
N THR A 215 -16.92 -25.45 -6.37
CA THR A 215 -16.58 -24.35 -7.28
C THR A 215 -17.38 -23.09 -6.95
N LEU A 216 -16.80 -21.91 -7.20
CA LEU A 216 -17.50 -20.64 -7.03
C LEU A 216 -18.64 -20.54 -8.05
N HIS A 217 -19.86 -20.28 -7.56
CA HIS A 217 -21.02 -20.01 -8.40
C HIS A 217 -21.07 -18.54 -8.81
N ASP A 218 -21.14 -17.65 -7.84
CA ASP A 218 -21.14 -16.19 -8.03
C ASP A 218 -20.64 -15.45 -6.79
N LEU A 219 -20.49 -14.11 -6.94
CA LEU A 219 -20.22 -13.16 -5.87
C LEU A 219 -21.37 -12.16 -5.82
N THR A 220 -22.17 -12.18 -4.76
CA THR A 220 -23.27 -11.22 -4.58
C THR A 220 -22.77 -9.96 -3.89
N PRO A 221 -22.90 -8.77 -4.52
CA PRO A 221 -22.55 -7.51 -3.87
C PRO A 221 -23.56 -7.17 -2.77
N THR A 222 -23.06 -6.64 -1.67
CA THR A 222 -23.83 -6.16 -0.50
C THR A 222 -23.51 -4.69 -0.22
N HIS A 223 -24.17 -4.07 0.75
CA HIS A 223 -23.88 -2.69 1.17
C HIS A 223 -23.88 -1.64 0.04
N GLY A 224 -24.61 -1.89 -1.04
CA GLY A 224 -24.64 -1.01 -2.20
C GLY A 224 -23.35 -0.98 -3.04
N ALA A 225 -22.48 -1.97 -2.86
CA ALA A 225 -21.30 -2.14 -3.70
C ALA A 225 -21.71 -2.43 -5.17
N PRO A 226 -20.90 -2.00 -6.16
CA PRO A 226 -21.20 -2.25 -7.57
C PRO A 226 -21.04 -3.74 -7.89
N ALA A 227 -21.89 -4.27 -8.79
CA ALA A 227 -21.78 -5.67 -9.24
C ALA A 227 -20.44 -5.97 -9.95
N ARG A 228 -19.77 -4.95 -10.45
CA ARG A 228 -18.45 -5.01 -11.08
C ARG A 228 -17.65 -3.78 -10.72
N VAL A 229 -16.44 -3.97 -10.21
CA VAL A 229 -15.47 -2.88 -9.98
C VAL A 229 -14.81 -2.54 -11.30
N THR A 230 -14.93 -1.28 -11.72
CA THR A 230 -14.25 -0.77 -12.91
C THR A 230 -12.86 -0.29 -12.52
N LYS A 231 -11.83 -0.83 -13.14
CA LYS A 231 -10.45 -0.44 -12.97
C LYS A 231 -10.27 1.08 -13.12
N ARG A 232 -9.49 1.71 -12.22
CA ARG A 232 -9.05 3.10 -12.39
C ARG A 232 -7.93 3.14 -13.42
N ILE A 233 -8.03 4.08 -14.36
CA ILE A 233 -7.05 4.30 -15.41
C ILE A 233 -6.85 5.79 -15.55
N ILE A 234 -5.59 6.22 -15.60
CA ILE A 234 -5.19 7.58 -15.89
C ILE A 234 -5.39 7.84 -17.38
N GLN A 235 -6.17 8.87 -17.70
CA GLN A 235 -6.52 9.20 -19.09
C GLN A 235 -5.40 9.95 -19.80
N ASP A 236 -4.66 10.77 -19.07
CA ASP A 236 -3.55 11.57 -19.58
C ASP A 236 -2.32 11.39 -18.69
N LEU A 237 -1.34 10.65 -19.19
CA LEU A 237 -0.10 10.39 -18.44
C LEU A 237 0.79 11.64 -18.34
N ASP A 238 0.71 12.53 -19.31
CA ASP A 238 1.50 13.76 -19.33
C ASP A 238 1.01 14.78 -18.29
N ALA A 239 -0.26 14.68 -17.90
CA ALA A 239 -0.84 15.47 -16.82
C ALA A 239 -0.54 14.93 -15.40
N CYS A 240 -0.02 13.69 -15.31
CA CYS A 240 0.32 13.08 -14.03
C CYS A 240 1.57 13.69 -13.42
N TYR A 241 1.52 13.84 -12.10
CA TYR A 241 2.72 14.21 -11.36
C TYR A 241 3.80 13.12 -11.48
N TYR A 242 4.99 13.54 -11.83
CA TYR A 242 6.19 12.71 -11.80
C TYR A 242 7.25 13.39 -10.92
N PRO A 243 7.84 12.69 -9.93
CA PRO A 243 8.83 13.28 -9.04
C PRO A 243 10.13 13.59 -9.80
N THR A 244 10.45 14.89 -9.92
CA THR A 244 11.73 15.37 -10.49
C THR A 244 12.85 15.33 -9.46
N ASP A 245 12.49 15.29 -8.19
CA ASP A 245 13.38 15.30 -7.02
C ASP A 245 13.18 14.05 -6.17
N PRO A 246 13.53 12.84 -6.68
CA PRO A 246 13.31 11.60 -5.95
C PRO A 246 14.25 11.48 -4.74
N ILE A 247 13.81 10.70 -3.75
CA ILE A 247 14.66 10.32 -2.62
C ILE A 247 15.89 9.59 -3.15
N VAL A 248 17.07 9.98 -2.62
CA VAL A 248 18.34 9.33 -2.92
C VAL A 248 18.60 8.26 -1.87
N PRO A 249 18.67 6.97 -2.26
CA PRO A 249 18.90 5.88 -1.31
C PRO A 249 20.24 6.04 -0.56
N SER A 250 20.26 5.68 0.73
CA SER A 250 21.47 5.71 1.56
C SER A 250 22.36 4.46 1.42
N THR A 251 21.93 3.46 0.65
CA THR A 251 22.69 2.25 0.31
C THR A 251 22.42 1.83 -1.13
N GLU A 252 23.27 0.96 -1.68
CA GLU A 252 23.08 0.40 -3.00
C GLU A 252 21.71 -0.23 -3.15
N ILE A 253 21.05 0.06 -4.27
CA ILE A 253 19.75 -0.49 -4.65
C ILE A 253 19.86 -1.32 -5.94
N VAL A 254 18.85 -2.12 -6.26
CA VAL A 254 18.88 -3.01 -7.44
C VAL A 254 18.99 -2.23 -8.75
N HIS A 255 18.28 -1.09 -8.84
CA HIS A 255 18.26 -0.22 -10.01
C HIS A 255 18.76 1.18 -9.66
N ASP A 256 20.07 1.32 -9.44
CA ASP A 256 20.73 2.60 -9.19
C ASP A 256 20.93 3.36 -10.52
N ARG A 257 19.83 3.91 -11.01
CA ARG A 257 19.80 4.66 -12.27
C ARG A 257 18.61 5.61 -12.30
N VAL A 258 18.64 6.58 -13.21
CA VAL A 258 17.49 7.42 -13.52
C VAL A 258 16.46 6.54 -14.26
N ASN A 259 15.26 6.48 -13.72
CA ASN A 259 14.11 5.82 -14.34
C ASN A 259 13.17 6.88 -14.88
N VAL A 260 12.76 6.73 -16.14
CA VAL A 260 11.78 7.59 -16.79
C VAL A 260 10.62 6.72 -17.27
N GLU A 261 9.41 7.06 -16.89
CA GLU A 261 8.21 6.38 -17.35
C GLU A 261 7.77 6.98 -18.69
N LEU A 262 7.85 6.19 -19.75
CA LEU A 262 7.47 6.63 -21.11
C LEU A 262 6.05 6.22 -21.48
N PHE A 263 5.59 5.09 -20.97
CA PHE A 263 4.25 4.56 -21.24
C PHE A 263 3.88 3.51 -20.18
N ARG A 264 2.60 3.19 -20.10
CA ARG A 264 2.05 2.10 -19.29
C ARG A 264 1.35 1.08 -20.16
N GLY A 265 1.38 -0.19 -19.75
CA GLY A 265 0.80 -1.30 -20.47
C GLY A 265 1.82 -2.17 -21.20
N CYS A 266 1.35 -3.29 -21.75
CA CYS A 266 2.18 -4.26 -22.46
C CYS A 266 1.37 -4.88 -23.59
N ILE A 267 1.99 -5.05 -24.77
CA ILE A 267 1.37 -5.68 -25.94
C ILE A 267 1.48 -7.22 -25.93
N ARG A 268 2.15 -7.81 -24.92
CA ARG A 268 2.35 -9.25 -24.83
C ARG A 268 1.13 -9.92 -24.18
N GLY A 269 0.69 -11.04 -24.73
CA GLY A 269 -0.44 -11.82 -24.23
C GLY A 269 -0.01 -13.00 -23.35
N CYS A 270 0.86 -12.81 -22.37
CA CYS A 270 1.31 -13.88 -21.48
C CYS A 270 0.16 -14.40 -20.62
N ARG A 271 -0.11 -15.71 -20.64
CA ARG A 271 -1.28 -16.32 -19.97
C ARG A 271 -1.30 -16.14 -18.45
N PHE A 272 -0.16 -15.95 -17.82
CA PHE A 272 -0.01 -15.72 -16.38
C PHE A 272 0.08 -14.24 -15.99
N CYS A 273 0.02 -13.33 -16.95
CA CYS A 273 0.26 -11.92 -16.71
C CYS A 273 -1.00 -11.18 -16.28
N LEU A 274 -0.98 -10.58 -15.09
CA LEU A 274 -2.09 -9.77 -14.57
C LEU A 274 -2.32 -8.48 -15.37
N LEU A 275 -1.31 -7.95 -16.05
CA LEU A 275 -1.44 -6.79 -16.93
C LEU A 275 -2.33 -7.08 -18.14
N TYR A 276 -2.34 -8.31 -18.63
CA TYR A 276 -3.19 -8.73 -19.76
C TYR A 276 -4.66 -8.86 -19.37
N THR A 277 -4.93 -9.40 -18.19
CA THR A 277 -6.30 -9.55 -17.67
C THR A 277 -6.94 -8.21 -17.28
N SER A 278 -6.14 -7.16 -17.23
CA SER A 278 -6.52 -5.80 -16.87
C SER A 278 -6.20 -4.83 -18.04
N PRO A 279 -6.99 -4.86 -19.15
CA PRO A 279 -6.66 -4.10 -20.35
C PRO A 279 -6.53 -2.61 -20.07
N SER A 280 -5.40 -2.05 -20.52
CA SER A 280 -5.17 -0.61 -20.56
C SER A 280 -5.94 0.03 -21.72
N PRO A 281 -6.34 1.30 -21.64
CA PRO A 281 -6.91 2.02 -22.80
C PRO A 281 -6.03 2.01 -24.04
N ARG A 282 -4.71 1.86 -23.87
CA ARG A 282 -3.73 1.77 -24.96
C ARG A 282 -3.78 0.44 -25.70
N ASP A 283 -4.36 -0.60 -25.10
CA ASP A 283 -4.56 -1.91 -25.75
C ASP A 283 -5.75 -1.90 -26.72
N ARG A 284 -6.43 -0.77 -26.86
CA ARG A 284 -7.57 -0.56 -27.77
C ARG A 284 -7.20 0.15 -29.06
N GLY A 285 -5.92 0.26 -29.35
CA GLY A 285 -5.38 0.85 -30.57
C GLY A 285 -5.69 0.05 -31.84
#